data_bc20a4abd368c4d4da1280f1257d8c83
#
_entry.id   bc20a4abd368c4d4da1280f1257d8c83
#
_cell.length_a   1.000
_cell.length_b   1.000
_cell.length_c   1.000
_cell.angle_alpha   90.00
_cell.angle_beta   90.00
_cell.angle_gamma   90.00
#
_symmetry.space_group_name_H-M   'P 1'
#
loop_
_entity.id
_entity.type
_entity.pdbx_description
1 polymer ?
#
loop_
_entity_poly.entity_id
_entity_poly.type
_entity_poly.pdbx_seq_one_letter_code
_entity_poly.pdbx_strand_id
1 'polypeptide(L)'
;MLRLLFVLLLAPAAVRAAPSPSPLTPFERDPARNTTATYAECISFYKALAASYPATVRLREAGPTDSGQPLHEVVLSADGTFEPAASRAKGRPVLLIQNGIHPGEPEGIDASMMLARNLLQDKRLGALLRQVTVVIIPAYNIGGMLNRNATTRANQNGPREYGFRGNARYYDLNRDFVKQDSRNARSFAALFQRWRPELFVDTHTSNGADYQYTMTLIPSQHDKLAPALGAYLQQQLLPALYQGMARKKWPMTPYVDFDGETPESGLRAFLESPRYSTGYAALFNSLGFMPETHMLKAFGPRVQATYDLLATFLETAATQAPALLAARADADRALAAQTVFPLTWALNEQPSGTVEFRGYEASHKPSAVSGQPRLYYDRTRPYTRRVPFFNDAHPTSQATAPVAYAIPAAYADVLEHLRRNGAVLRPLPEARTGPAEVYTLDDYKTSPRAYEGHYPHSQVKLTTSRQPQVTLPAGTYLAVLAEQGPAARFVVETLEPQATDSYFAWNYFDAVLQQKEHYSDYVFEDLAADFLAKNPAVRQQLDDAKTADPALAASGPAQLEWVYQHSPWAEPGYRRYPVLRWLGGK
;
A
#
# COMPACT_ATOMS: atom_id res chain seq x y z
N MET A 1 -6.06 75.98 38.36
CA MET A 1 -6.90 75.49 37.26
C MET A 1 -6.00 74.69 36.28
N LEU A 2 -5.96 73.35 36.41
CA LEU A 2 -5.13 72.47 35.61
C LEU A 2 -6.06 71.77 34.57
N ARG A 3 -5.90 72.07 33.27
CA ARG A 3 -6.65 71.46 32.18
C ARG A 3 -5.96 70.20 31.78
N LEU A 4 -6.57 69.01 32.04
CA LEU A 4 -6.17 67.73 31.49
C LEU A 4 -6.60 67.65 30.01
N LEU A 5 -5.63 67.49 29.10
CA LEU A 5 -5.87 67.11 27.70
C LEU A 5 -5.98 65.58 27.61
N PHE A 6 -7.17 65.10 27.24
CA PHE A 6 -7.36 63.67 26.85
C PHE A 6 -6.96 63.49 25.38
N VAL A 7 -5.87 62.83 25.10
CA VAL A 7 -5.50 62.39 23.74
C VAL A 7 -6.16 61.01 23.49
N LEU A 8 -7.20 61.04 22.64
CA LEU A 8 -7.79 59.76 22.13
C LEU A 8 -6.83 59.17 21.10
N LEU A 9 -6.17 58.06 21.44
CA LEU A 9 -5.44 57.21 20.50
C LEU A 9 -6.44 56.35 19.72
N LEU A 10 -6.76 56.76 18.49
CA LEU A 10 -7.47 55.97 17.51
C LEU A 10 -6.50 54.87 16.99
N ALA A 11 -6.68 53.64 17.43
CA ALA A 11 -5.99 52.48 16.83
C ALA A 11 -6.49 52.30 15.38
N PRO A 12 -5.60 52.17 14.39
CA PRO A 12 -6.03 51.88 13.03
C PRO A 12 -6.72 50.54 12.96
N ALA A 13 -7.99 50.53 12.58
CA ALA A 13 -8.70 49.28 12.21
C ALA A 13 -7.98 48.67 11.01
N ALA A 14 -7.34 47.52 11.21
CA ALA A 14 -6.76 46.76 10.13
C ALA A 14 -7.88 46.36 9.15
N VAL A 15 -7.97 47.07 8.04
CA VAL A 15 -8.82 46.67 6.90
C VAL A 15 -8.30 45.34 6.42
N ARG A 16 -9.01 44.26 6.76
CA ARG A 16 -8.78 42.93 6.14
C ARG A 16 -9.09 43.10 4.66
N ALA A 17 -8.06 43.09 3.83
CA ALA A 17 -8.22 43.01 2.39
C ALA A 17 -9.13 41.79 2.07
N ALA A 18 -10.13 42.01 1.22
CA ALA A 18 -10.94 40.93 0.72
C ALA A 18 -10.00 39.87 0.09
N PRO A 19 -10.20 38.56 0.32
CA PRO A 19 -9.37 37.56 -0.26
C PRO A 19 -9.38 37.72 -1.78
N SER A 20 -8.20 37.77 -2.38
CA SER A 20 -8.06 37.75 -3.85
C SER A 20 -8.80 36.56 -4.40
N PRO A 21 -9.47 36.64 -5.56
CA PRO A 21 -10.14 35.50 -6.15
C PRO A 21 -9.13 34.35 -6.31
N SER A 22 -9.45 33.20 -5.73
CA SER A 22 -8.56 32.05 -5.80
C SER A 22 -8.38 31.63 -7.25
N PRO A 23 -7.16 31.25 -7.68
CA PRO A 23 -6.87 31.00 -9.08
C PRO A 23 -7.66 29.79 -9.60
N LEU A 24 -8.08 29.87 -10.87
CA LEU A 24 -8.56 28.70 -11.61
C LEU A 24 -7.40 27.74 -11.89
N THR A 25 -7.68 26.44 -11.87
CA THR A 25 -6.69 25.42 -12.27
C THR A 25 -6.41 25.49 -13.77
N PRO A 26 -5.30 24.92 -14.27
CA PRO A 26 -5.06 24.78 -15.71
C PRO A 26 -6.20 24.05 -16.43
N PHE A 27 -6.76 23.03 -15.79
CA PHE A 27 -7.94 22.30 -16.27
C PHE A 27 -9.15 23.21 -16.47
N GLU A 28 -9.42 24.10 -15.53
CA GLU A 28 -10.57 25.02 -15.61
C GLU A 28 -10.35 26.15 -16.62
N ARG A 29 -9.11 26.60 -16.81
CA ARG A 29 -8.76 27.61 -17.80
C ARG A 29 -8.81 27.11 -19.25
N ASP A 30 -8.67 25.82 -19.47
CA ASP A 30 -8.76 25.20 -20.80
C ASP A 30 -10.24 24.99 -21.20
N PRO A 31 -10.77 25.68 -22.22
CA PRO A 31 -12.14 25.48 -22.68
C PRO A 31 -12.42 24.03 -23.13
N ALA A 32 -11.40 23.33 -23.62
CA ALA A 32 -11.50 21.93 -24.03
C ALA A 32 -11.45 20.94 -22.85
N ARG A 33 -11.14 21.42 -21.63
CA ARG A 33 -10.98 20.58 -20.44
C ARG A 33 -10.03 19.40 -20.65
N ASN A 34 -8.93 19.63 -21.36
CA ASN A 34 -7.97 18.60 -21.78
C ASN A 34 -6.51 18.94 -21.40
N THR A 35 -6.33 19.82 -20.40
CA THR A 35 -5.03 20.23 -19.86
C THR A 35 -5.00 19.93 -18.37
N THR A 36 -3.91 19.28 -17.91
CA THR A 36 -3.64 19.07 -16.47
C THR A 36 -2.52 19.96 -15.98
N ALA A 37 -2.51 20.24 -14.68
CA ALA A 37 -1.48 21.05 -14.03
C ALA A 37 -0.09 20.44 -14.16
N THR A 38 0.92 21.28 -14.40
CA THR A 38 2.32 20.94 -14.17
C THR A 38 2.60 20.90 -12.66
N TYR A 39 3.72 20.30 -12.25
CA TYR A 39 4.14 20.29 -10.84
C TYR A 39 4.25 21.73 -10.28
N ALA A 40 4.88 22.62 -11.02
CA ALA A 40 5.05 24.01 -10.60
C ALA A 40 3.70 24.74 -10.42
N GLU A 41 2.76 24.56 -11.33
CA GLU A 41 1.40 25.15 -11.24
C GLU A 41 0.63 24.54 -10.06
N CYS A 42 0.71 23.23 -9.85
CA CYS A 42 0.06 22.54 -8.74
C CYS A 42 0.55 23.10 -7.38
N ILE A 43 1.86 23.16 -7.17
CA ILE A 43 2.42 23.67 -5.91
C ILE A 43 2.18 25.18 -5.74
N SER A 44 2.27 25.98 -6.81
CA SER A 44 1.96 27.41 -6.78
C SER A 44 0.50 27.66 -6.38
N PHE A 45 -0.43 26.84 -6.87
CA PHE A 45 -1.85 26.91 -6.51
C PHE A 45 -2.06 26.70 -5.00
N TYR A 46 -1.47 25.65 -4.42
CA TYR A 46 -1.61 25.40 -2.98
C TYR A 46 -0.87 26.43 -2.12
N LYS A 47 0.24 26.98 -2.58
CA LYS A 47 0.91 28.13 -1.94
C LYS A 47 -0.02 29.35 -1.89
N ALA A 48 -0.70 29.65 -2.99
CA ALA A 48 -1.66 30.76 -3.06
C ALA A 48 -2.86 30.53 -2.13
N LEU A 49 -3.40 29.30 -2.06
CA LEU A 49 -4.47 28.98 -1.11
C LEU A 49 -4.02 29.13 0.35
N ALA A 50 -2.84 28.61 0.71
CA ALA A 50 -2.31 28.71 2.06
C ALA A 50 -2.05 30.18 2.48
N ALA A 51 -1.58 31.01 1.54
CA ALA A 51 -1.39 32.43 1.78
C ALA A 51 -2.73 33.20 1.97
N SER A 52 -3.76 32.85 1.18
CA SER A 52 -5.08 33.47 1.24
C SER A 52 -5.93 33.01 2.43
N TYR A 53 -5.74 31.78 2.89
CA TYR A 53 -6.53 31.16 3.96
C TYR A 53 -5.65 30.54 5.07
N PRO A 54 -4.73 31.28 5.69
CA PRO A 54 -3.72 30.76 6.63
C PRO A 54 -4.32 30.11 7.90
N ALA A 55 -5.57 30.46 8.25
CA ALA A 55 -6.29 29.90 9.38
C ALA A 55 -6.92 28.51 9.05
N THR A 56 -7.05 28.16 7.77
CA THR A 56 -7.80 26.96 7.34
C THR A 56 -6.94 26.02 6.50
N VAL A 57 -5.85 26.52 5.89
CA VAL A 57 -4.95 25.75 5.03
C VAL A 57 -3.52 25.83 5.54
N ARG A 58 -2.86 24.68 5.59
CA ARG A 58 -1.42 24.59 5.84
C ARG A 58 -0.76 23.75 4.76
N LEU A 59 0.19 24.34 4.03
CA LEU A 59 1.10 23.62 3.15
C LEU A 59 2.43 23.37 3.88
N ARG A 60 2.93 22.13 3.83
CA ARG A 60 4.20 21.71 4.46
C ARG A 60 5.00 20.79 3.53
N GLU A 61 6.29 20.74 3.76
CA GLU A 61 7.15 19.70 3.25
C GLU A 61 7.09 18.49 4.18
N ALA A 62 6.85 17.30 3.61
CA ALA A 62 6.66 16.04 4.34
C ALA A 62 7.86 15.11 4.25
N GLY A 63 8.91 15.48 3.52
CA GLY A 63 10.16 14.74 3.39
C GLY A 63 10.73 14.75 1.98
N PRO A 64 11.93 14.18 1.78
CA PRO A 64 12.60 14.15 0.48
C PRO A 64 11.96 13.14 -0.48
N THR A 65 12.11 13.38 -1.80
CA THR A 65 11.80 12.42 -2.86
C THR A 65 13.03 12.14 -3.73
N ASP A 66 12.95 11.13 -4.58
CA ASP A 66 14.05 10.77 -5.49
C ASP A 66 14.26 11.82 -6.60
N SER A 67 13.31 12.72 -6.81
CA SER A 67 13.44 13.82 -7.77
C SER A 67 14.27 15.01 -7.26
N GLY A 68 14.65 14.99 -5.98
CA GLY A 68 15.30 16.14 -5.32
C GLY A 68 14.31 17.23 -4.84
N GLN A 69 13.03 17.15 -5.25
CA GLN A 69 11.98 18.03 -4.74
C GLN A 69 11.35 17.42 -3.48
N PRO A 70 10.90 18.22 -2.51
CA PRO A 70 10.23 17.71 -1.32
C PRO A 70 8.82 17.17 -1.63
N LEU A 71 8.43 16.09 -0.96
CA LEU A 71 7.05 15.69 -0.88
C LEU A 71 6.26 16.77 -0.10
N HIS A 72 5.10 17.17 -0.61
CA HIS A 72 4.25 18.15 0.06
C HIS A 72 2.99 17.51 0.64
N GLU A 73 2.54 18.04 1.76
CA GLU A 73 1.20 17.82 2.30
C GLU A 73 0.44 19.14 2.42
N VAL A 74 -0.84 19.10 2.12
CA VAL A 74 -1.79 20.20 2.32
C VAL A 74 -2.81 19.75 3.34
N VAL A 75 -2.91 20.46 4.47
CA VAL A 75 -3.89 20.17 5.51
C VAL A 75 -4.99 21.22 5.48
N LEU A 76 -6.24 20.78 5.39
CA LEU A 76 -7.42 21.64 5.46
C LEU A 76 -8.21 21.33 6.73
N SER A 77 -8.49 22.37 7.51
CA SER A 77 -9.24 22.29 8.77
C SER A 77 -9.97 23.61 9.02
N ALA A 78 -11.23 23.55 9.45
CA ALA A 78 -12.06 24.75 9.64
C ALA A 78 -11.55 25.71 10.72
N ASP A 79 -10.73 25.25 11.65
CA ASP A 79 -10.32 25.98 12.87
C ASP A 79 -8.81 25.94 13.13
N GLY A 80 -8.01 25.72 12.10
CA GLY A 80 -6.56 25.69 12.21
C GLY A 80 -5.99 24.48 12.94
N THR A 81 -6.76 23.41 13.09
CA THR A 81 -6.31 22.14 13.67
C THR A 81 -5.48 21.39 12.64
N PHE A 82 -4.18 21.69 12.56
CA PHE A 82 -3.27 21.15 11.56
C PHE A 82 -2.40 19.99 12.05
N GLU A 83 -2.62 19.55 13.29
CA GLU A 83 -1.85 18.45 13.89
C GLU A 83 -2.75 17.23 14.16
N PRO A 84 -2.25 16.01 13.92
CA PRO A 84 -3.04 14.78 14.05
C PRO A 84 -3.64 14.58 15.45
N ALA A 85 -2.86 14.83 16.51
CA ALA A 85 -3.34 14.69 17.89
C ALA A 85 -4.51 15.63 18.20
N ALA A 86 -4.43 16.87 17.73
CA ALA A 86 -5.48 17.86 17.92
C ALA A 86 -6.75 17.54 17.10
N SER A 87 -6.60 16.93 15.89
CA SER A 87 -7.72 16.45 15.10
C SER A 87 -8.46 15.31 15.83
N ARG A 88 -7.72 14.32 16.31
CA ARG A 88 -8.28 13.19 17.06
C ARG A 88 -8.97 13.61 18.36
N ALA A 89 -8.38 14.56 19.10
CA ALA A 89 -8.97 15.09 20.32
C ALA A 89 -10.34 15.74 20.08
N LYS A 90 -10.63 16.18 18.85
CA LYS A 90 -11.93 16.72 18.41
C LYS A 90 -12.86 15.67 17.83
N GLY A 91 -12.49 14.39 17.84
CA GLY A 91 -13.28 13.31 17.24
C GLY A 91 -13.45 13.44 15.72
N ARG A 92 -12.46 13.98 15.02
CA ARG A 92 -12.51 14.17 13.57
C ARG A 92 -11.73 13.04 12.89
N PRO A 93 -12.36 12.25 12.02
CA PRO A 93 -11.63 11.35 11.15
C PRO A 93 -10.74 12.13 10.17
N VAL A 94 -9.65 11.50 9.76
CA VAL A 94 -8.72 12.03 8.77
C VAL A 94 -8.99 11.36 7.43
N LEU A 95 -9.25 12.17 6.41
CA LEU A 95 -9.29 11.77 5.00
C LEU A 95 -7.97 12.17 4.35
N LEU A 96 -7.12 11.17 4.05
CA LEU A 96 -5.88 11.35 3.28
C LEU A 96 -6.16 11.09 1.80
N ILE A 97 -5.87 12.08 0.96
CA ILE A 97 -5.99 11.98 -0.50
C ILE A 97 -4.59 12.04 -1.10
N GLN A 98 -4.21 11.01 -1.83
CA GLN A 98 -2.96 10.94 -2.57
C GLN A 98 -3.24 11.05 -4.07
N ASN A 99 -2.48 11.92 -4.75
CA ASN A 99 -2.62 12.14 -6.17
C ASN A 99 -1.32 11.88 -6.93
N GLY A 100 -1.45 11.40 -8.14
CA GLY A 100 -0.34 11.28 -9.07
C GLY A 100 0.75 10.31 -8.63
N ILE A 101 0.39 9.18 -8.03
CA ILE A 101 1.32 8.05 -7.88
C ILE A 101 1.79 7.58 -9.27
N HIS A 102 0.88 7.61 -10.24
CA HIS A 102 1.17 7.54 -11.67
C HIS A 102 0.78 8.88 -12.30
N PRO A 103 1.72 9.80 -12.55
CA PRO A 103 1.37 11.13 -13.05
C PRO A 103 0.80 11.17 -14.47
N GLY A 104 0.79 10.05 -15.17
CA GLY A 104 0.01 9.85 -16.40
C GLY A 104 -1.50 9.71 -16.14
N GLU A 105 -1.93 9.61 -14.89
CA GLU A 105 -3.28 9.48 -14.36
C GLU A 105 -3.62 10.74 -13.51
N PRO A 106 -3.69 11.94 -14.12
CA PRO A 106 -3.62 13.19 -13.37
C PRO A 106 -4.96 13.70 -12.83
N GLU A 107 -6.06 12.97 -13.01
CA GLU A 107 -7.41 13.39 -12.64
C GLU A 107 -7.50 13.86 -11.19
N GLY A 108 -6.87 13.12 -10.29
CA GLY A 108 -6.85 13.44 -8.86
C GLY A 108 -6.12 14.74 -8.54
N ILE A 109 -5.08 15.07 -9.31
CA ILE A 109 -4.31 16.32 -9.12
C ILE A 109 -5.24 17.52 -9.33
N ASP A 110 -5.90 17.58 -10.50
CA ASP A 110 -6.79 18.69 -10.86
C ASP A 110 -8.06 18.70 -9.98
N ALA A 111 -8.66 17.52 -9.73
CA ALA A 111 -9.83 17.38 -8.88
C ALA A 111 -9.56 17.84 -7.43
N SER A 112 -8.41 17.49 -6.86
CA SER A 112 -8.04 17.89 -5.50
C SER A 112 -7.73 19.39 -5.38
N MET A 113 -7.14 20.01 -6.40
CA MET A 113 -6.95 21.45 -6.45
C MET A 113 -8.31 22.18 -6.42
N MET A 114 -9.27 21.74 -7.26
CA MET A 114 -10.63 22.28 -7.29
C MET A 114 -11.35 22.07 -5.96
N LEU A 115 -11.27 20.87 -5.38
CA LEU A 115 -11.89 20.54 -4.10
C LEU A 115 -11.33 21.41 -2.97
N ALA A 116 -10.00 21.52 -2.86
CA ALA A 116 -9.36 22.34 -1.84
C ALA A 116 -9.83 23.79 -1.89
N ARG A 117 -9.87 24.41 -3.08
CA ARG A 117 -10.40 25.75 -3.26
C ARG A 117 -11.89 25.86 -2.88
N ASN A 118 -12.71 24.92 -3.35
CA ASN A 118 -14.15 24.95 -3.13
C ASN A 118 -14.51 24.75 -1.66
N LEU A 119 -13.74 23.96 -0.91
CA LEU A 119 -13.86 23.82 0.55
C LEU A 119 -13.62 25.15 1.30
N LEU A 120 -12.92 26.09 0.70
CA LEU A 120 -12.66 27.40 1.29
C LEU A 120 -13.69 28.47 0.89
N GLN A 121 -14.34 28.29 -0.26
CA GLN A 121 -15.24 29.31 -0.86
C GLN A 121 -16.72 28.93 -0.75
N ASP A 122 -17.06 27.66 -0.81
CA ASP A 122 -18.44 27.19 -0.65
C ASP A 122 -18.74 26.93 0.83
N LYS A 123 -19.73 27.65 1.39
CA LYS A 123 -20.10 27.55 2.80
C LYS A 123 -20.58 26.15 3.19
N ARG A 124 -21.28 25.43 2.28
CA ARG A 124 -21.82 24.09 2.53
C ARG A 124 -20.68 23.07 2.58
N LEU A 125 -19.79 23.08 1.59
CA LEU A 125 -18.63 22.19 1.57
C LEU A 125 -17.66 22.52 2.70
N GLY A 126 -17.36 23.79 2.94
CA GLY A 126 -16.47 24.22 4.01
C GLY A 126 -16.96 23.86 5.42
N ALA A 127 -18.27 23.72 5.62
CA ALA A 127 -18.83 23.25 6.88
C ALA A 127 -18.37 21.82 7.25
N LEU A 128 -18.06 20.97 6.26
CA LEU A 128 -17.60 19.59 6.45
C LEU A 128 -16.21 19.54 7.14
N LEU A 129 -15.38 20.57 6.96
CA LEU A 129 -14.07 20.67 7.63
C LEU A 129 -14.16 20.81 9.16
N ARG A 130 -15.36 21.06 9.71
CA ARG A 130 -15.59 21.00 11.16
C ARG A 130 -15.67 19.57 11.69
N GLN A 131 -15.97 18.61 10.83
CA GLN A 131 -16.21 17.22 11.19
C GLN A 131 -15.12 16.28 10.67
N VAL A 132 -14.35 16.68 9.63
CA VAL A 132 -13.31 15.89 8.99
C VAL A 132 -12.07 16.76 8.80
N THR A 133 -10.90 16.22 9.07
CA THR A 133 -9.63 16.82 8.65
C THR A 133 -9.22 16.22 7.31
N VAL A 134 -8.98 17.07 6.32
CA VAL A 134 -8.55 16.65 4.98
C VAL A 134 -7.04 16.88 4.85
N VAL A 135 -6.33 15.83 4.44
CA VAL A 135 -4.90 15.89 4.13
C VAL A 135 -4.73 15.50 2.67
N ILE A 136 -4.07 16.33 1.89
CA ILE A 136 -3.83 16.07 0.46
C ILE A 136 -2.33 15.98 0.21
N ILE A 137 -1.89 14.93 -0.46
CA ILE A 137 -0.61 14.87 -1.14
C ILE A 137 -0.84 15.34 -2.57
N PRO A 138 -0.42 16.57 -2.94
CA PRO A 138 -0.73 17.17 -4.24
C PRO A 138 -0.20 16.38 -5.43
N ALA A 139 1.03 15.87 -5.30
CA ALA A 139 1.73 15.06 -6.30
C ALA A 139 2.70 14.13 -5.56
N TYR A 140 2.42 12.83 -5.56
CA TYR A 140 3.27 11.85 -4.87
C TYR A 140 4.51 11.50 -5.69
N ASN A 141 4.34 11.18 -6.98
CA ASN A 141 5.42 10.89 -7.91
C ASN A 141 5.87 12.16 -8.64
N ILE A 142 6.64 12.98 -7.93
CA ILE A 142 7.12 14.25 -8.50
C ILE A 142 8.04 13.99 -9.71
N GLY A 143 8.93 13.00 -9.63
CA GLY A 143 9.85 12.66 -10.72
C GLY A 143 9.12 12.29 -12.01
N GLY A 144 8.07 11.46 -11.90
CA GLY A 144 7.22 11.14 -13.03
C GLY A 144 6.41 12.33 -13.52
N MET A 145 5.96 13.22 -12.62
CA MET A 145 5.22 14.43 -13.00
C MET A 145 6.09 15.45 -13.74
N LEU A 146 7.38 15.52 -13.43
CA LEU A 146 8.37 16.35 -14.13
C LEU A 146 8.75 15.77 -15.50
N ASN A 147 8.63 14.46 -15.69
CA ASN A 147 8.86 13.76 -16.96
C ASN A 147 7.60 13.77 -17.83
N ARG A 148 7.19 14.97 -18.28
CA ARG A 148 5.97 15.14 -19.10
C ARG A 148 6.17 14.70 -20.54
N ASN A 149 5.10 14.13 -21.07
CA ASN A 149 5.03 13.73 -22.48
C ASN A 149 3.56 13.60 -22.94
N ALA A 150 3.36 13.31 -24.23
CA ALA A 150 2.04 13.12 -24.85
C ALA A 150 1.86 11.69 -25.42
N THR A 151 2.76 10.75 -25.16
CA THR A 151 2.87 9.51 -25.94
C THR A 151 2.88 8.22 -25.13
N THR A 152 3.30 8.25 -23.86
CA THR A 152 3.50 7.02 -23.05
C THR A 152 2.20 6.31 -22.66
N ARG A 153 1.04 6.95 -22.82
CA ARG A 153 -0.28 6.33 -22.57
C ARG A 153 -1.10 6.34 -23.86
N ALA A 154 -0.68 5.53 -24.81
CA ALA A 154 -1.20 5.50 -26.17
C ALA A 154 -2.74 5.31 -26.27
N ASN A 155 -3.35 4.60 -25.30
CA ASN A 155 -4.78 4.33 -25.29
C ASN A 155 -5.62 5.41 -24.57
N GLN A 156 -4.97 6.37 -23.90
CA GLN A 156 -5.66 7.32 -23.02
C GLN A 156 -6.24 8.50 -23.78
N ASN A 157 -7.52 8.78 -23.57
CA ASN A 157 -8.22 9.92 -24.16
C ASN A 157 -7.97 11.20 -23.36
N GLY A 158 -6.81 11.82 -23.55
CA GLY A 158 -6.35 13.01 -22.85
C GLY A 158 -5.84 12.74 -21.41
N PRO A 159 -5.31 13.78 -20.77
CA PRO A 159 -5.07 15.15 -21.31
C PRO A 159 -4.01 15.17 -22.42
N ARG A 160 -3.77 16.37 -23.01
CA ARG A 160 -2.79 16.54 -24.12
C ARG A 160 -1.39 16.16 -23.73
N GLU A 161 -1.00 16.46 -22.51
CA GLU A 161 0.28 16.12 -21.90
C GLU A 161 0.07 15.65 -20.47
N TYR A 162 0.87 14.73 -20.02
CA TYR A 162 0.79 14.10 -18.72
C TYR A 162 2.19 13.62 -18.29
N GLY A 163 2.32 13.19 -17.04
CA GLY A 163 3.57 12.66 -16.51
C GLY A 163 3.80 11.19 -16.86
N PHE A 164 4.95 10.67 -16.44
CA PHE A 164 5.39 9.29 -16.63
C PHE A 164 5.03 8.42 -15.41
N ARG A 165 4.81 7.12 -15.63
CA ARG A 165 4.41 6.18 -14.56
C ARG A 165 5.49 6.01 -13.49
N GLY A 166 6.74 5.73 -13.89
CA GLY A 166 7.86 5.54 -12.97
C GLY A 166 8.31 6.82 -12.30
N ASN A 167 8.90 6.71 -11.12
CA ASN A 167 9.50 7.85 -10.44
C ASN A 167 10.86 8.23 -11.08
N ALA A 168 11.62 9.15 -10.47
CA ALA A 168 12.93 9.59 -10.98
C ALA A 168 13.98 8.46 -11.06
N ARG A 169 13.73 7.31 -10.40
CA ARG A 169 14.53 6.08 -10.46
C ARG A 169 13.83 4.95 -11.20
N TYR A 170 12.76 5.23 -11.93
CA TYR A 170 11.92 4.28 -12.68
C TYR A 170 11.17 3.25 -11.84
N TYR A 171 11.07 3.40 -10.51
CA TYR A 171 10.21 2.57 -9.68
C TYR A 171 8.72 2.91 -9.89
N ASP A 172 7.87 1.87 -9.90
CA ASP A 172 6.44 2.02 -9.71
C ASP A 172 6.15 2.20 -8.21
N LEU A 173 5.79 3.42 -7.82
CA LEU A 173 5.54 3.74 -6.41
C LEU A 173 4.34 2.97 -5.83
N ASN A 174 3.41 2.46 -6.69
CA ASN A 174 2.32 1.58 -6.26
C ASN A 174 2.77 0.10 -6.16
N ARG A 175 4.07 -0.13 -6.00
CA ARG A 175 4.71 -1.41 -5.65
C ARG A 175 5.69 -1.25 -4.50
N ASP A 176 5.80 -0.03 -3.93
CA ASP A 176 6.88 0.35 -3.04
C ASP A 176 6.44 0.63 -1.59
N PHE A 177 5.16 0.42 -1.24
CA PHE A 177 4.64 0.80 0.08
C PHE A 177 5.30 0.03 1.23
N VAL A 178 5.60 -1.25 1.07
CA VAL A 178 6.25 -2.07 2.11
C VAL A 178 7.78 -2.03 2.00
N LYS A 179 8.32 -2.24 0.79
CA LYS A 179 9.77 -2.35 0.60
C LYS A 179 10.51 -1.01 0.75
N GLN A 180 9.83 0.13 0.44
CA GLN A 180 10.32 1.50 0.69
C GLN A 180 11.72 1.78 0.12
N ASP A 181 12.00 1.32 -1.09
CA ASP A 181 13.28 1.55 -1.79
C ASP A 181 13.45 3.01 -2.17
N SER A 182 12.35 3.67 -2.55
CA SER A 182 12.36 5.08 -2.92
C SER A 182 12.31 6.00 -1.71
N ARG A 183 12.88 7.20 -1.85
CA ARG A 183 12.69 8.27 -0.86
C ARG A 183 11.23 8.71 -0.77
N ASN A 184 10.49 8.61 -1.88
CA ASN A 184 9.05 8.87 -1.92
C ASN A 184 8.30 7.99 -0.92
N ALA A 185 8.49 6.67 -0.98
CA ALA A 185 7.81 5.72 -0.09
C ALA A 185 8.21 5.92 1.37
N ARG A 186 9.48 6.23 1.65
CA ARG A 186 9.95 6.55 3.00
C ARG A 186 9.29 7.79 3.57
N SER A 187 9.17 8.85 2.78
CA SER A 187 8.49 10.09 3.19
C SER A 187 6.99 9.89 3.35
N PHE A 188 6.37 9.10 2.45
CA PHE A 188 4.96 8.73 2.57
C PHE A 188 4.69 7.94 3.85
N ALA A 189 5.49 6.91 4.15
CA ALA A 189 5.31 6.09 5.34
C ALA A 189 5.36 6.93 6.61
N ALA A 190 6.32 7.86 6.72
CA ALA A 190 6.41 8.79 7.84
C ALA A 190 5.18 9.70 7.95
N LEU A 191 4.68 10.21 6.82
CA LEU A 191 3.46 11.03 6.77
C LEU A 191 2.24 10.18 7.17
N PHE A 192 2.09 8.98 6.62
CA PHE A 192 0.98 8.08 6.89
C PHE A 192 0.93 7.68 8.38
N GLN A 193 2.07 7.31 8.98
CA GLN A 193 2.16 6.95 10.39
C GLN A 193 1.89 8.15 11.31
N ARG A 194 2.27 9.35 10.93
CA ARG A 194 1.94 10.58 11.66
C ARG A 194 0.44 10.84 11.66
N TRP A 195 -0.21 10.77 10.48
CA TRP A 195 -1.64 11.05 10.35
C TRP A 195 -2.52 9.88 10.77
N ARG A 196 -2.11 8.64 10.50
CA ARG A 196 -2.91 7.43 10.74
C ARG A 196 -4.36 7.62 10.27
N PRO A 197 -4.58 7.88 8.96
CA PRO A 197 -5.88 8.26 8.44
C PRO A 197 -6.90 7.13 8.64
N GLU A 198 -8.16 7.49 8.85
CA GLU A 198 -9.29 6.56 8.81
C GLU A 198 -9.61 6.15 7.37
N LEU A 199 -9.53 7.12 6.45
CA LEU A 199 -9.76 6.93 5.02
C LEU A 199 -8.53 7.35 4.23
N PHE A 200 -8.04 6.49 3.36
CA PHE A 200 -6.95 6.76 2.44
C PHE A 200 -7.42 6.56 1.00
N VAL A 201 -7.37 7.59 0.18
CA VAL A 201 -7.79 7.57 -1.23
C VAL A 201 -6.57 7.84 -2.12
N ASP A 202 -6.23 6.87 -2.96
CA ASP A 202 -5.13 6.94 -3.93
C ASP A 202 -5.73 6.96 -5.35
N THR A 203 -5.62 8.08 -6.07
CA THR A 203 -6.35 8.32 -7.32
C THR A 203 -5.63 7.74 -8.53
N HIS A 204 -6.40 6.99 -9.38
CA HIS A 204 -5.89 6.23 -10.52
C HIS A 204 -6.76 6.35 -11.78
N THR A 205 -6.24 5.77 -12.87
CA THR A 205 -6.94 5.62 -14.16
C THR A 205 -6.62 4.27 -14.78
N SER A 206 -7.67 3.43 -14.94
CA SER A 206 -7.57 2.07 -15.44
C SER A 206 -7.48 1.99 -16.97
N ASN A 207 -6.94 0.87 -17.42
CA ASN A 207 -7.00 0.38 -18.80
C ASN A 207 -7.95 -0.83 -18.87
N GLY A 208 -8.11 -1.44 -20.04
CA GLY A 208 -8.81 -2.72 -20.23
C GLY A 208 -10.08 -2.61 -21.10
N ALA A 209 -11.06 -3.47 -20.79
CA ALA A 209 -12.33 -3.54 -21.52
C ALA A 209 -13.08 -2.20 -21.50
N ASP A 210 -13.80 -1.90 -22.61
CA ASP A 210 -14.64 -0.69 -22.66
C ASP A 210 -16.02 -0.97 -22.03
N TYR A 211 -16.46 -0.05 -21.18
CA TYR A 211 -17.74 -0.11 -20.48
C TYR A 211 -18.33 1.28 -20.29
N GLN A 212 -19.58 1.35 -19.77
CA GLN A 212 -20.30 2.63 -19.71
C GLN A 212 -19.89 3.51 -18.52
N TYR A 213 -19.30 2.96 -17.47
CA TYR A 213 -18.89 3.70 -16.27
C TYR A 213 -17.70 4.60 -16.56
N THR A 214 -17.67 5.78 -15.93
CA THR A 214 -16.49 6.65 -15.92
C THR A 214 -15.57 6.34 -14.75
N MET A 215 -16.12 5.83 -13.66
CA MET A 215 -15.43 5.55 -12.41
C MET A 215 -15.70 4.13 -11.93
N THR A 216 -14.65 3.43 -11.53
CA THR A 216 -14.69 2.18 -10.77
C THR A 216 -13.98 2.35 -9.45
N LEU A 217 -14.16 1.44 -8.50
CA LEU A 217 -13.58 1.56 -7.17
C LEU A 217 -12.99 0.24 -6.69
N ILE A 218 -11.75 0.28 -6.22
CA ILE A 218 -11.09 -0.79 -5.46
C ILE A 218 -11.03 -0.33 -3.99
N PRO A 219 -11.82 -0.89 -3.09
CA PRO A 219 -11.63 -0.72 -1.65
C PRO A 219 -10.58 -1.71 -1.11
N SER A 220 -10.05 -1.49 0.09
CA SER A 220 -9.38 -2.56 0.84
C SER A 220 -10.27 -3.79 0.90
N GLN A 221 -9.69 -4.97 0.72
CA GLN A 221 -10.42 -6.23 0.78
C GLN A 221 -10.94 -6.45 2.21
N HIS A 222 -12.26 -6.59 2.37
CA HIS A 222 -12.94 -6.53 3.66
C HIS A 222 -12.58 -7.67 4.61
N ASP A 223 -12.30 -8.89 4.08
CA ASP A 223 -11.91 -10.05 4.89
C ASP A 223 -10.49 -9.93 5.46
N LYS A 224 -9.66 -9.05 4.87
CA LYS A 224 -8.32 -8.74 5.37
C LYS A 224 -8.32 -7.73 6.51
N LEU A 225 -9.45 -7.07 6.74
CA LEU A 225 -9.65 -6.12 7.83
C LEU A 225 -10.11 -6.85 9.11
N ALA A 226 -10.04 -6.16 10.25
CA ALA A 226 -10.72 -6.64 11.44
C ALA A 226 -12.24 -6.70 11.19
N PRO A 227 -12.97 -7.70 11.72
CA PRO A 227 -14.37 -7.95 11.36
C PRO A 227 -15.30 -6.73 11.47
N ALA A 228 -15.17 -5.93 12.53
CA ALA A 228 -16.01 -4.73 12.70
C ALA A 228 -15.75 -3.68 11.61
N LEU A 229 -14.48 -3.50 11.21
CA LEU A 229 -14.09 -2.54 10.18
C LEU A 229 -14.47 -3.03 8.78
N GLY A 230 -14.32 -4.33 8.50
CA GLY A 230 -14.78 -4.96 7.25
C GLY A 230 -16.30 -4.88 7.08
N ALA A 231 -17.05 -5.15 8.15
CA ALA A 231 -18.52 -5.01 8.17
C ALA A 231 -18.96 -3.55 7.95
N TYR A 232 -18.32 -2.59 8.62
CA TYR A 232 -18.59 -1.17 8.40
C TYR A 232 -18.32 -0.75 6.94
N LEU A 233 -17.21 -1.18 6.39
CA LEU A 233 -16.86 -0.93 4.98
C LEU A 233 -17.96 -1.42 4.04
N GLN A 234 -18.35 -2.69 4.15
CA GLN A 234 -19.31 -3.32 3.24
C GLN A 234 -20.74 -2.85 3.42
N GLN A 235 -21.20 -2.71 4.68
CA GLN A 235 -22.61 -2.50 4.98
C GLN A 235 -22.99 -1.03 5.07
N GLN A 236 -22.06 -0.12 5.29
CA GLN A 236 -22.34 1.29 5.49
C GLN A 236 -21.57 2.20 4.53
N LEU A 237 -20.24 2.10 4.49
CA LEU A 237 -19.43 3.07 3.75
C LEU A 237 -19.56 2.91 2.22
N LEU A 238 -19.34 1.71 1.69
CA LEU A 238 -19.46 1.46 0.25
C LEU A 238 -20.85 1.76 -0.29
N PRO A 239 -21.97 1.31 0.32
CA PRO A 239 -23.29 1.70 -0.14
C PRO A 239 -23.52 3.21 -0.17
N ALA A 240 -23.03 3.94 0.84
CA ALA A 240 -23.15 5.41 0.88
C ALA A 240 -22.37 6.10 -0.24
N LEU A 241 -21.15 5.62 -0.54
CA LEU A 241 -20.32 6.13 -1.64
C LEU A 241 -20.98 5.87 -3.00
N TYR A 242 -21.41 4.63 -3.27
CA TYR A 242 -22.09 4.27 -4.53
C TYR A 242 -23.38 5.07 -4.73
N GLN A 243 -24.21 5.19 -3.70
CA GLN A 243 -25.44 6.00 -3.76
C GLN A 243 -25.13 7.49 -3.93
N GLY A 244 -24.10 8.02 -3.23
CA GLY A 244 -23.66 9.39 -3.36
C GLY A 244 -23.26 9.74 -4.79
N MET A 245 -22.47 8.89 -5.41
CA MET A 245 -22.04 9.05 -6.79
C MET A 245 -23.18 8.88 -7.80
N ALA A 246 -24.09 7.95 -7.57
CA ALA A 246 -25.27 7.79 -8.42
C ALA A 246 -26.17 9.04 -8.40
N ARG A 247 -26.37 9.68 -7.23
CA ARG A 247 -27.09 10.97 -7.12
C ARG A 247 -26.41 12.10 -7.90
N LYS A 248 -25.09 12.08 -7.98
CA LYS A 248 -24.26 13.02 -8.77
C LYS A 248 -24.17 12.62 -10.25
N LYS A 249 -24.93 11.60 -10.69
CA LYS A 249 -24.97 11.06 -12.06
C LYS A 249 -23.67 10.38 -12.53
N TRP A 250 -22.88 9.90 -11.59
CA TRP A 250 -21.70 9.08 -11.81
C TRP A 250 -21.90 7.68 -11.21
N PRO A 251 -22.74 6.81 -11.80
CA PRO A 251 -22.85 5.44 -11.32
C PRO A 251 -21.49 4.77 -11.37
N MET A 252 -21.16 4.00 -10.33
CA MET A 252 -19.90 3.26 -10.22
C MET A 252 -20.17 1.76 -10.24
N THR A 253 -19.12 1.00 -10.52
CA THR A 253 -19.05 -0.46 -10.36
C THR A 253 -17.76 -0.81 -9.62
N PRO A 254 -17.64 -2.00 -9.00
CA PRO A 254 -16.33 -2.51 -8.61
C PRO A 254 -15.34 -2.47 -9.77
N TYR A 255 -14.05 -2.48 -9.48
CA TYR A 255 -13.02 -2.54 -10.50
C TYR A 255 -13.29 -3.71 -11.47
N VAL A 256 -13.08 -3.45 -12.76
CA VAL A 256 -13.46 -4.38 -13.82
C VAL A 256 -12.28 -5.29 -14.13
N ASP A 257 -12.28 -6.46 -13.52
CA ASP A 257 -11.35 -7.55 -13.78
C ASP A 257 -12.15 -8.85 -13.96
N PHE A 258 -11.99 -9.50 -15.11
CA PHE A 258 -12.66 -10.75 -15.46
C PHE A 258 -11.83 -11.58 -16.44
N ASP A 259 -12.05 -12.88 -16.43
CA ASP A 259 -11.42 -13.79 -17.38
C ASP A 259 -12.11 -13.74 -18.74
N GLY A 260 -11.31 -13.62 -19.82
CA GLY A 260 -11.82 -13.57 -21.20
C GLY A 260 -12.09 -12.15 -21.69
N GLU A 261 -13.06 -12.02 -22.59
CA GLU A 261 -13.37 -10.76 -23.31
C GLU A 261 -14.64 -10.07 -22.81
N THR A 262 -15.46 -10.78 -22.05
CA THR A 262 -16.76 -10.33 -21.56
C THR A 262 -16.95 -10.73 -20.10
N PRO A 263 -17.79 -10.00 -19.34
CA PRO A 263 -17.89 -10.17 -17.88
C PRO A 263 -18.78 -11.35 -17.44
N GLU A 264 -19.22 -12.23 -18.34
CA GLU A 264 -20.06 -13.39 -18.00
C GLU A 264 -19.38 -14.36 -17.05
N SER A 265 -18.05 -14.46 -17.08
CA SER A 265 -17.25 -15.21 -16.11
C SER A 265 -17.32 -14.62 -14.69
N GLY A 266 -17.84 -13.41 -14.56
CA GLY A 266 -17.95 -12.66 -13.32
C GLY A 266 -16.78 -11.71 -13.10
N LEU A 267 -17.02 -10.66 -12.30
CA LEU A 267 -15.98 -9.73 -11.85
C LEU A 267 -15.25 -10.31 -10.64
N ARG A 268 -13.93 -10.19 -10.62
CA ARG A 268 -13.08 -10.57 -9.50
C ARG A 268 -12.60 -9.34 -8.76
N ALA A 269 -12.72 -9.34 -7.43
CA ALA A 269 -12.14 -8.27 -6.61
C ALA A 269 -10.61 -8.30 -6.73
N PHE A 270 -10.02 -7.13 -6.79
CA PHE A 270 -8.56 -7.01 -6.71
C PHE A 270 -8.10 -7.41 -5.31
N LEU A 271 -7.41 -8.55 -5.21
CA LEU A 271 -6.85 -9.03 -3.95
C LEU A 271 -5.48 -8.41 -3.73
N GLU A 272 -5.50 -7.17 -3.27
CA GLU A 272 -4.29 -6.40 -3.06
C GLU A 272 -3.34 -7.05 -2.02
N SER A 273 -2.04 -6.98 -2.26
CA SER A 273 -1.02 -7.24 -1.26
C SER A 273 -0.49 -5.92 -0.66
N PRO A 274 0.25 -5.96 0.45
CA PRO A 274 0.74 -4.75 1.11
C PRO A 274 1.70 -3.87 0.29
N ARG A 275 2.23 -4.36 -0.83
CA ARG A 275 3.02 -3.52 -1.76
C ARG A 275 2.20 -2.42 -2.42
N TYR A 276 0.86 -2.58 -2.48
CA TYR A 276 -0.10 -1.61 -3.01
C TYR A 276 -0.63 -0.68 -1.93
N SER A 277 -1.14 0.49 -2.32
CA SER A 277 -1.65 1.52 -1.42
C SER A 277 -2.75 1.02 -0.48
N THR A 278 -3.76 0.31 -1.00
CA THR A 278 -4.89 -0.20 -0.21
C THR A 278 -4.49 -1.35 0.72
N GLY A 279 -3.62 -2.25 0.27
CA GLY A 279 -3.08 -3.34 1.08
C GLY A 279 -2.20 -2.85 2.22
N TYR A 280 -1.34 -1.85 1.96
CA TYR A 280 -0.56 -1.19 3.00
C TYR A 280 -1.45 -0.53 4.06
N ALA A 281 -2.47 0.24 3.63
CA ALA A 281 -3.40 0.90 4.54
C ALA A 281 -4.12 -0.11 5.46
N ALA A 282 -4.53 -1.26 4.91
CA ALA A 282 -5.21 -2.32 5.65
C ALA A 282 -4.37 -2.89 6.80
N LEU A 283 -3.04 -2.93 6.68
CA LEU A 283 -2.15 -3.37 7.78
C LEU A 283 -2.29 -2.50 9.04
N PHE A 284 -2.71 -1.25 8.89
CA PHE A 284 -2.83 -0.27 9.97
C PHE A 284 -4.30 0.06 10.31
N ASN A 285 -5.25 -0.80 9.95
CA ASN A 285 -6.69 -0.56 10.12
C ASN A 285 -7.18 0.75 9.47
N SER A 286 -6.53 1.24 8.42
CA SER A 286 -7.01 2.32 7.57
C SER A 286 -7.78 1.75 6.40
N LEU A 287 -8.93 2.34 6.07
CA LEU A 287 -9.69 1.97 4.88
C LEU A 287 -9.08 2.62 3.64
N GLY A 288 -8.42 1.81 2.82
CA GLY A 288 -7.81 2.24 1.57
C GLY A 288 -8.78 2.14 0.39
N PHE A 289 -8.66 3.08 -0.55
CA PHE A 289 -9.46 3.12 -1.78
C PHE A 289 -8.59 3.52 -2.96
N MET A 290 -8.69 2.78 -4.07
CA MET A 290 -8.18 3.16 -5.39
C MET A 290 -9.37 3.43 -6.31
N PRO A 291 -9.85 4.68 -6.43
CA PRO A 291 -10.75 5.04 -7.51
C PRO A 291 -10.01 4.99 -8.84
N GLU A 292 -10.63 4.33 -9.81
CA GLU A 292 -10.07 4.11 -11.14
C GLU A 292 -11.00 4.74 -12.18
N THR A 293 -10.61 5.90 -12.74
CA THR A 293 -11.31 6.42 -13.91
C THR A 293 -10.94 5.62 -15.16
N HIS A 294 -11.84 5.55 -16.15
CA HIS A 294 -11.56 4.77 -17.36
C HIS A 294 -10.86 5.61 -18.41
N MET A 295 -9.65 5.18 -18.84
CA MET A 295 -8.81 5.94 -19.76
C MET A 295 -9.45 6.23 -21.14
N LEU A 296 -10.44 5.42 -21.58
CA LEU A 296 -11.15 5.63 -22.85
C LEU A 296 -12.20 6.76 -22.77
N LYS A 297 -12.54 7.23 -21.58
CA LYS A 297 -13.41 8.41 -21.38
C LYS A 297 -12.59 9.68 -21.53
N ALA A 298 -13.20 10.77 -22.00
CA ALA A 298 -12.54 12.05 -22.13
C ALA A 298 -12.05 12.58 -20.78
N PHE A 299 -10.96 13.35 -20.77
CA PHE A 299 -10.31 13.83 -19.55
C PHE A 299 -11.25 14.68 -18.67
N GLY A 300 -12.05 15.58 -19.27
CA GLY A 300 -12.97 16.44 -18.50
C GLY A 300 -13.96 15.64 -17.62
N PRO A 301 -14.73 14.70 -18.14
CA PRO A 301 -15.58 13.79 -17.36
C PRO A 301 -14.82 13.00 -16.27
N ARG A 302 -13.59 12.56 -16.54
CA ARG A 302 -12.78 11.83 -15.56
C ARG A 302 -12.40 12.72 -14.37
N VAL A 303 -11.94 13.95 -14.61
CA VAL A 303 -11.65 14.94 -13.55
C VAL A 303 -12.90 15.26 -12.74
N GLN A 304 -14.05 15.47 -13.41
CA GLN A 304 -15.29 15.82 -12.72
C GLN A 304 -15.79 14.65 -11.86
N ALA A 305 -15.75 13.41 -12.37
CA ALA A 305 -16.13 12.22 -11.60
C ALA A 305 -15.22 12.03 -10.38
N THR A 306 -13.91 12.30 -10.51
CA THR A 306 -12.97 12.23 -9.39
C THR A 306 -13.26 13.31 -8.36
N TYR A 307 -13.52 14.56 -8.79
CA TYR A 307 -13.92 15.64 -7.89
C TYR A 307 -15.18 15.28 -7.08
N ASP A 308 -16.21 14.79 -7.78
CA ASP A 308 -17.47 14.41 -7.16
C ASP A 308 -17.32 13.21 -6.20
N LEU A 309 -16.42 12.27 -6.51
CA LEU A 309 -16.11 11.17 -5.61
C LEU A 309 -15.36 11.64 -4.35
N LEU A 310 -14.34 12.47 -4.49
CA LEU A 310 -13.62 13.03 -3.34
C LEU A 310 -14.55 13.86 -2.43
N ALA A 311 -15.45 14.65 -3.02
CA ALA A 311 -16.49 15.34 -2.26
C ALA A 311 -17.46 14.36 -1.57
N THR A 312 -17.80 13.26 -2.22
CA THR A 312 -18.66 12.20 -1.65
C THR A 312 -17.97 11.48 -0.49
N PHE A 313 -16.66 11.19 -0.59
CA PHE A 313 -15.89 10.66 0.54
C PHE A 313 -15.95 11.61 1.75
N LEU A 314 -15.76 12.90 1.52
CA LEU A 314 -15.79 13.90 2.59
C LEU A 314 -17.20 14.03 3.20
N GLU A 315 -18.25 14.12 2.38
CA GLU A 315 -19.66 14.16 2.81
C GLU A 315 -20.00 12.91 3.66
N THR A 316 -19.59 11.74 3.21
CA THR A 316 -19.83 10.47 3.90
C THR A 316 -19.03 10.37 5.19
N ALA A 317 -17.75 10.72 5.17
CA ALA A 317 -16.90 10.73 6.37
C ALA A 317 -17.44 11.68 7.45
N ALA A 318 -17.94 12.87 7.04
CA ALA A 318 -18.54 13.82 7.98
C ALA A 318 -19.85 13.26 8.59
N THR A 319 -20.71 12.68 7.76
CA THR A 319 -22.00 12.14 8.21
C THR A 319 -21.83 10.91 9.09
N GLN A 320 -20.85 10.05 8.80
CA GLN A 320 -20.63 8.78 9.48
C GLN A 320 -19.44 8.82 10.46
N ALA A 321 -18.91 10.00 10.80
CA ALA A 321 -17.71 10.13 11.64
C ALA A 321 -17.76 9.30 12.94
N PRO A 322 -18.85 9.28 13.73
CA PRO A 322 -18.90 8.45 14.95
C PRO A 322 -18.80 6.95 14.65
N ALA A 323 -19.50 6.46 13.61
CA ALA A 323 -19.50 5.03 13.24
C ALA A 323 -18.12 4.61 12.69
N LEU A 324 -17.50 5.44 11.85
CA LEU A 324 -16.16 5.20 11.31
C LEU A 324 -15.11 5.11 12.42
N LEU A 325 -15.12 6.08 13.35
CA LEU A 325 -14.17 6.10 14.47
C LEU A 325 -14.39 4.92 15.44
N ALA A 326 -15.66 4.54 15.68
CA ALA A 326 -15.99 3.37 16.50
C ALA A 326 -15.48 2.07 15.84
N ALA A 327 -15.76 1.86 14.55
CA ALA A 327 -15.30 0.68 13.82
C ALA A 327 -13.76 0.59 13.81
N ARG A 328 -13.07 1.73 13.66
CA ARG A 328 -11.61 1.79 13.76
C ARG A 328 -11.11 1.44 15.16
N ALA A 329 -11.72 1.97 16.20
CA ALA A 329 -11.33 1.67 17.58
C ALA A 329 -11.57 0.19 17.94
N ASP A 330 -12.66 -0.42 17.43
CA ASP A 330 -12.92 -1.84 17.57
C ASP A 330 -11.87 -2.69 16.87
N ALA A 331 -11.46 -2.28 15.67
CA ALA A 331 -10.40 -2.94 14.92
C ALA A 331 -9.04 -2.87 15.65
N ASP A 332 -8.70 -1.72 16.23
CA ASP A 332 -7.46 -1.55 17.00
C ASP A 332 -7.48 -2.42 18.28
N ARG A 333 -8.64 -2.55 18.95
CA ARG A 333 -8.80 -3.48 20.10
C ARG A 333 -8.69 -4.95 19.68
N ALA A 334 -9.31 -5.33 18.58
CA ALA A 334 -9.22 -6.69 18.06
C ALA A 334 -7.77 -7.06 17.70
N LEU A 335 -7.03 -6.13 17.07
CA LEU A 335 -5.62 -6.32 16.75
C LEU A 335 -4.74 -6.52 18.00
N ALA A 336 -5.01 -5.77 19.06
CA ALA A 336 -4.26 -5.91 20.32
C ALA A 336 -4.44 -7.30 20.97
N ALA A 337 -5.55 -8.00 20.70
CA ALA A 337 -5.85 -9.35 21.17
C ALA A 337 -5.51 -10.44 20.14
N GLN A 338 -5.06 -10.07 18.94
CA GLN A 338 -4.83 -11.01 17.85
C GLN A 338 -3.59 -11.87 18.10
N THR A 339 -3.76 -13.19 18.04
CA THR A 339 -2.69 -14.18 18.23
C THR A 339 -2.35 -14.97 16.98
N VAL A 340 -3.22 -14.96 15.97
CA VAL A 340 -3.02 -15.62 14.68
C VAL A 340 -3.13 -14.59 13.58
N PHE A 341 -2.13 -14.53 12.72
CA PHE A 341 -2.02 -13.54 11.65
C PHE A 341 -2.03 -14.24 10.29
N PRO A 342 -2.99 -13.94 9.41
CA PRO A 342 -2.94 -14.36 8.01
C PRO A 342 -1.73 -13.77 7.29
N LEU A 343 -1.06 -14.59 6.47
CA LEU A 343 0.13 -14.23 5.70
C LEU A 343 -0.14 -14.18 4.19
N THR A 344 -0.95 -15.12 3.69
CA THR A 344 -1.33 -15.19 2.28
C THR A 344 -2.85 -15.41 2.15
N TRP A 345 -3.41 -14.99 1.00
CA TRP A 345 -4.84 -14.96 0.78
C TRP A 345 -5.20 -15.45 -0.62
N ALA A 346 -6.41 -16.01 -0.76
CA ALA A 346 -7.03 -16.32 -2.05
C ALA A 346 -8.50 -15.85 -2.06
N LEU A 347 -9.00 -15.48 -3.23
CA LEU A 347 -10.44 -15.29 -3.43
C LEU A 347 -11.15 -16.64 -3.34
N ASN A 348 -12.38 -16.62 -2.84
CA ASN A 348 -13.23 -17.81 -2.86
C ASN A 348 -13.60 -18.18 -4.30
N GLU A 349 -13.70 -19.48 -4.56
CA GLU A 349 -14.09 -20.01 -5.89
C GLU A 349 -15.58 -19.78 -6.20
N GLN A 350 -16.40 -19.57 -5.18
CA GLN A 350 -17.82 -19.27 -5.34
C GLN A 350 -18.04 -17.76 -5.29
N PRO A 351 -18.93 -17.22 -6.16
CA PRO A 351 -19.25 -15.80 -6.12
C PRO A 351 -19.94 -15.43 -4.81
N SER A 352 -19.56 -14.29 -4.23
CA SER A 352 -20.20 -13.70 -3.05
C SER A 352 -21.57 -13.08 -3.34
N GLY A 353 -21.90 -12.88 -4.63
CA GLY A 353 -23.13 -12.28 -5.08
C GLY A 353 -23.13 -11.94 -6.56
N THR A 354 -23.92 -10.95 -6.92
CA THR A 354 -23.97 -10.43 -8.31
C THR A 354 -23.92 -8.91 -8.30
N VAL A 355 -23.33 -8.32 -9.34
CA VAL A 355 -23.37 -6.88 -9.59
C VAL A 355 -24.08 -6.59 -10.92
N GLU A 356 -24.74 -5.42 -11.00
CA GLU A 356 -25.23 -4.88 -12.28
C GLU A 356 -24.03 -4.31 -13.03
N PHE A 357 -23.77 -4.84 -14.21
CA PHE A 357 -22.70 -4.37 -15.08
C PHE A 357 -23.27 -3.76 -16.37
N ARG A 358 -22.80 -2.57 -16.70
CA ARG A 358 -23.17 -1.82 -17.90
C ARG A 358 -22.00 -1.79 -18.85
N GLY A 359 -22.03 -2.65 -19.85
CA GLY A 359 -20.97 -2.82 -20.84
C GLY A 359 -21.40 -2.49 -22.24
N TYR A 360 -20.56 -2.89 -23.19
CA TYR A 360 -20.79 -2.87 -24.63
C TYR A 360 -20.51 -4.26 -25.19
N GLU A 361 -21.30 -4.70 -26.19
CA GLU A 361 -21.08 -6.00 -26.80
C GLU A 361 -19.67 -6.14 -27.39
N ALA A 362 -19.00 -7.24 -27.02
CA ALA A 362 -17.72 -7.61 -27.60
C ALA A 362 -17.93 -8.22 -29.00
N SER A 363 -17.09 -7.86 -29.93
CA SER A 363 -17.10 -8.35 -31.30
C SER A 363 -15.68 -8.40 -31.87
N HIS A 364 -15.54 -9.11 -32.99
CA HIS A 364 -14.26 -9.19 -33.70
C HIS A 364 -14.37 -8.65 -35.11
N LYS A 365 -13.29 -8.04 -35.59
CA LYS A 365 -13.14 -7.59 -36.96
C LYS A 365 -11.68 -7.77 -37.40
N PRO A 366 -11.40 -7.86 -38.72
CA PRO A 366 -10.03 -7.94 -39.19
C PRO A 366 -9.19 -6.74 -38.75
N SER A 367 -7.99 -7.01 -38.27
CA SER A 367 -7.01 -5.98 -37.93
C SER A 367 -6.41 -5.40 -39.20
N ALA A 368 -6.38 -4.08 -39.33
CA ALA A 368 -5.68 -3.40 -40.42
C ALA A 368 -4.15 -3.52 -40.32
N VAL A 369 -3.61 -3.95 -39.17
CA VAL A 369 -2.17 -4.12 -38.92
C VAL A 369 -1.72 -5.55 -39.22
N SER A 370 -2.43 -6.54 -38.63
CA SER A 370 -2.00 -7.96 -38.69
C SER A 370 -2.85 -8.82 -39.63
N GLY A 371 -4.02 -8.33 -40.08
CA GLY A 371 -5.01 -9.12 -40.81
C GLY A 371 -5.77 -10.13 -39.94
N GLN A 372 -5.35 -10.36 -38.68
CA GLN A 372 -5.98 -11.30 -37.74
C GLN A 372 -7.25 -10.72 -37.12
N PRO A 373 -8.20 -11.53 -36.65
CA PRO A 373 -9.33 -11.06 -35.87
C PRO A 373 -8.85 -10.25 -34.65
N ARG A 374 -9.39 -9.05 -34.46
CA ARG A 374 -9.15 -8.23 -33.29
C ARG A 374 -10.43 -7.92 -32.53
N LEU A 375 -10.36 -7.96 -31.21
CA LEU A 375 -11.43 -7.55 -30.32
C LEU A 375 -11.76 -6.07 -30.46
N TYR A 376 -13.03 -5.72 -30.40
CA TYR A 376 -13.52 -4.37 -30.12
C TYR A 376 -14.84 -4.43 -29.33
N TYR A 377 -15.13 -3.39 -28.57
CA TYR A 377 -16.40 -3.22 -27.87
C TYR A 377 -17.28 -2.26 -28.65
N ASP A 378 -18.47 -2.73 -29.07
CA ASP A 378 -19.38 -1.98 -29.91
C ASP A 378 -20.24 -1.02 -29.08
N ARG A 379 -19.83 0.25 -29.01
CA ARG A 379 -20.54 1.30 -28.27
C ARG A 379 -21.97 1.57 -28.77
N THR A 380 -22.32 1.13 -29.98
CA THR A 380 -23.70 1.22 -30.49
C THR A 380 -24.61 0.13 -29.93
N ARG A 381 -24.05 -0.86 -29.25
CA ARG A 381 -24.74 -2.00 -28.64
C ARG A 381 -24.48 -2.07 -27.13
N PRO A 382 -24.94 -1.06 -26.35
CA PRO A 382 -24.80 -1.08 -24.90
C PRO A 382 -25.71 -2.15 -24.30
N TYR A 383 -25.28 -2.74 -23.18
CA TYR A 383 -26.09 -3.66 -22.41
C TYR A 383 -26.01 -3.37 -20.90
N THR A 384 -26.99 -3.92 -20.18
CA THR A 384 -26.97 -4.02 -18.71
C THR A 384 -27.25 -5.47 -18.36
N ARG A 385 -26.32 -6.12 -17.64
CA ARG A 385 -26.40 -7.53 -17.23
C ARG A 385 -26.06 -7.68 -15.75
N ARG A 386 -26.67 -8.67 -15.09
CA ARG A 386 -26.21 -9.11 -13.78
C ARG A 386 -25.14 -10.17 -13.97
N VAL A 387 -23.95 -9.90 -13.42
CA VAL A 387 -22.80 -10.81 -13.52
C VAL A 387 -22.37 -11.27 -12.13
N PRO A 388 -21.79 -12.49 -11.98
CA PRO A 388 -21.23 -12.94 -10.73
C PRO A 388 -20.18 -11.96 -10.20
N PHE A 389 -20.04 -11.88 -8.88
CA PHE A 389 -19.00 -11.07 -8.24
C PHE A 389 -18.27 -11.90 -7.17
N PHE A 390 -16.98 -12.09 -7.36
CA PHE A 390 -16.09 -12.82 -6.47
C PHE A 390 -15.36 -11.80 -5.60
N ASN A 391 -15.89 -11.55 -4.40
CA ASN A 391 -15.39 -10.53 -3.49
C ASN A 391 -14.99 -11.05 -2.11
N ASP A 392 -15.31 -12.30 -1.79
CA ASP A 392 -14.92 -12.90 -0.51
C ASP A 392 -13.55 -13.58 -0.65
N ALA A 393 -12.73 -13.47 0.39
CA ALA A 393 -11.39 -14.04 0.44
C ALA A 393 -11.17 -14.81 1.75
N HIS A 394 -10.22 -15.75 1.71
CA HIS A 394 -9.80 -16.51 2.87
C HIS A 394 -8.29 -16.59 2.98
N PRO A 395 -7.75 -16.73 4.21
CA PRO A 395 -6.32 -16.99 4.40
C PRO A 395 -5.92 -18.35 3.84
N THR A 396 -4.81 -18.40 3.11
CA THR A 396 -4.20 -19.66 2.62
C THR A 396 -2.99 -20.08 3.45
N SER A 397 -2.39 -19.13 4.19
CA SER A 397 -1.40 -19.43 5.22
C SER A 397 -1.52 -18.42 6.37
N GLN A 398 -1.02 -18.82 7.54
CA GLN A 398 -1.07 -18.01 8.74
C GLN A 398 0.05 -18.35 9.71
N ALA A 399 0.43 -17.41 10.58
CA ALA A 399 1.39 -17.60 11.66
C ALA A 399 0.75 -17.33 13.03
N THR A 400 1.08 -18.15 14.02
CA THR A 400 0.79 -17.84 15.43
C THR A 400 1.84 -16.83 15.90
N ALA A 401 1.42 -15.78 16.56
CA ALA A 401 2.31 -14.73 17.07
C ALA A 401 3.33 -15.28 18.10
N PRO A 402 4.64 -14.98 17.97
CA PRO A 402 5.58 -15.17 19.08
C PRO A 402 5.37 -14.10 20.15
N VAL A 403 6.06 -14.22 21.30
CA VAL A 403 6.12 -13.12 22.27
C VAL A 403 6.80 -11.89 21.66
N ALA A 404 7.89 -12.13 20.95
CA ALA A 404 8.61 -11.08 20.21
C ALA A 404 9.35 -11.64 19.00
N TYR A 405 9.63 -10.80 18.03
CA TYR A 405 10.66 -11.07 17.02
C TYR A 405 11.99 -10.52 17.52
N ALA A 406 13.04 -11.34 17.47
CA ALA A 406 14.41 -10.94 17.80
C ALA A 406 15.19 -10.72 16.49
N ILE A 407 15.59 -9.48 16.25
CA ILE A 407 16.23 -9.01 15.03
C ILE A 407 17.66 -8.64 15.32
N PRO A 408 18.66 -9.24 14.65
CA PRO A 408 20.08 -8.86 14.84
C PRO A 408 20.33 -7.41 14.43
N ALA A 409 21.18 -6.72 15.18
CA ALA A 409 21.55 -5.32 14.87
C ALA A 409 22.23 -5.13 13.50
N ALA A 410 22.77 -6.20 12.93
CA ALA A 410 23.36 -6.19 11.59
C ALA A 410 22.37 -5.81 10.47
N TYR A 411 21.07 -6.02 10.66
CA TYR A 411 20.01 -5.66 9.70
C TYR A 411 19.46 -4.25 9.99
N ALA A 412 20.34 -3.26 9.95
CA ALA A 412 20.02 -1.88 10.31
C ALA A 412 18.95 -1.25 9.39
N ASP A 413 18.93 -1.60 8.11
CA ASP A 413 17.93 -1.20 7.12
C ASP A 413 16.54 -1.75 7.47
N VAL A 414 16.41 -3.02 7.82
CA VAL A 414 15.16 -3.64 8.29
C VAL A 414 14.66 -2.94 9.57
N LEU A 415 15.56 -2.70 10.53
CA LEU A 415 15.23 -1.98 11.77
C LEU A 415 14.73 -0.56 11.49
N GLU A 416 15.32 0.14 10.53
CA GLU A 416 14.89 1.48 10.14
C GLU A 416 13.52 1.45 9.46
N HIS A 417 13.27 0.48 8.56
CA HIS A 417 11.95 0.30 7.92
C HIS A 417 10.86 0.02 8.94
N LEU A 418 11.11 -0.88 9.89
CA LEU A 418 10.15 -1.18 10.96
C LEU A 418 9.83 0.08 11.80
N ARG A 419 10.85 0.84 12.24
CA ARG A 419 10.64 2.08 13.01
C ARG A 419 9.82 3.12 12.23
N ARG A 420 10.14 3.30 10.95
CA ARG A 420 9.43 4.25 10.08
C ARG A 420 7.94 3.90 9.97
N ASN A 421 7.61 2.62 10.06
CA ASN A 421 6.25 2.12 10.04
C ASN A 421 5.61 1.99 11.45
N GLY A 422 6.20 2.63 12.44
CA GLY A 422 5.64 2.74 13.79
C GLY A 422 5.93 1.56 14.71
N ALA A 423 6.82 0.63 14.31
CA ALA A 423 7.21 -0.48 15.18
C ALA A 423 8.05 -0.01 16.38
N VAL A 424 7.74 -0.56 17.55
CA VAL A 424 8.49 -0.36 18.79
C VAL A 424 9.58 -1.42 18.88
N LEU A 425 10.84 -0.99 18.82
CA LEU A 425 12.01 -1.85 18.83
C LEU A 425 12.87 -1.55 20.08
N ARG A 426 13.10 -2.57 20.91
CA ARG A 426 13.88 -2.46 22.14
C ARG A 426 15.22 -3.18 21.99
N PRO A 427 16.35 -2.49 22.05
CA PRO A 427 17.64 -3.16 22.06
C PRO A 427 17.84 -3.89 23.40
N LEU A 428 18.39 -5.09 23.38
CA LEU A 428 18.82 -5.80 24.57
C LEU A 428 20.09 -5.16 25.12
N PRO A 429 20.11 -4.71 26.39
CA PRO A 429 21.33 -4.12 26.97
C PRO A 429 22.40 -5.17 27.25
N GLU A 430 22.02 -6.41 27.46
CA GLU A 430 22.88 -7.57 27.73
C GLU A 430 22.37 -8.82 27.01
N ALA A 431 23.18 -9.85 26.94
CA ALA A 431 22.79 -11.11 26.34
C ALA A 431 21.65 -11.75 27.14
N ARG A 432 20.68 -12.35 26.43
CA ARG A 432 19.53 -13.01 27.02
C ARG A 432 19.39 -14.44 26.49
N THR A 433 19.26 -15.43 27.36
CA THR A 433 19.03 -16.83 26.99
C THR A 433 17.60 -17.25 27.32
N GLY A 434 16.95 -17.95 26.38
CA GLY A 434 15.59 -18.45 26.56
C GLY A 434 15.07 -19.24 25.36
N PRO A 435 13.80 -19.67 25.39
CA PRO A 435 13.20 -20.45 24.32
C PRO A 435 12.90 -19.59 23.09
N ALA A 436 13.18 -20.16 21.92
CA ALA A 436 12.87 -19.53 20.64
C ALA A 436 12.47 -20.57 19.58
N GLU A 437 11.71 -20.16 18.58
CA GLU A 437 11.55 -20.87 17.32
C GLU A 437 12.51 -20.28 16.30
N VAL A 438 13.15 -21.19 15.57
CA VAL A 438 14.13 -20.90 14.54
C VAL A 438 13.60 -21.46 13.23
N TYR A 439 13.58 -20.65 12.20
CA TYR A 439 13.23 -21.08 10.85
C TYR A 439 14.48 -21.46 10.04
N THR A 440 14.39 -22.60 9.36
CA THR A 440 15.30 -22.97 8.28
C THR A 440 14.55 -22.88 6.95
N LEU A 441 15.15 -22.23 5.97
CA LEU A 441 14.60 -22.03 4.63
C LEU A 441 14.88 -23.28 3.78
N ASP A 442 13.90 -24.17 3.64
CA ASP A 442 14.09 -25.43 2.94
C ASP A 442 14.03 -25.26 1.43
N ASP A 443 13.01 -24.51 0.97
CA ASP A 443 12.76 -24.31 -0.46
C ASP A 443 12.01 -22.97 -0.69
N TYR A 444 12.20 -22.37 -1.87
CA TYR A 444 11.50 -21.17 -2.29
C TYR A 444 11.64 -21.00 -3.80
N LYS A 445 10.76 -20.20 -4.40
CA LYS A 445 10.89 -19.81 -5.81
C LYS A 445 11.35 -18.36 -5.91
N THR A 446 12.37 -18.13 -6.73
CA THR A 446 12.84 -16.79 -7.09
C THR A 446 12.28 -16.40 -8.45
N SER A 447 11.82 -15.16 -8.61
CA SER A 447 11.42 -14.64 -9.91
C SER A 447 12.57 -14.74 -10.91
N PRO A 448 12.37 -15.28 -12.14
CA PRO A 448 13.43 -15.39 -13.14
C PRO A 448 13.81 -14.03 -13.77
N ARG A 449 13.05 -12.99 -13.50
CA ARG A 449 13.28 -11.63 -14.00
C ARG A 449 13.19 -10.63 -12.86
N ALA A 450 14.00 -9.58 -12.95
CA ALA A 450 13.91 -8.46 -12.02
C ALA A 450 12.50 -7.84 -12.05
N TYR A 451 11.99 -7.55 -10.88
CA TYR A 451 10.71 -6.86 -10.66
C TYR A 451 10.92 -5.78 -9.60
N GLU A 452 10.71 -4.53 -9.96
CA GLU A 452 10.87 -3.37 -9.07
C GLU A 452 12.24 -3.34 -8.34
N GLY A 453 13.30 -3.67 -9.07
CA GLY A 453 14.67 -3.67 -8.55
C GLY A 453 15.09 -4.91 -7.76
N HIS A 454 14.23 -5.90 -7.62
CA HIS A 454 14.44 -7.15 -6.87
C HIS A 454 14.22 -8.38 -7.74
N TYR A 455 14.61 -9.55 -7.22
CA TYR A 455 14.23 -10.88 -7.71
C TYR A 455 13.34 -11.55 -6.66
N PRO A 456 12.05 -11.20 -6.56
CA PRO A 456 11.22 -11.57 -5.42
C PRO A 456 11.12 -13.08 -5.21
N HIS A 457 11.13 -13.49 -3.94
CA HIS A 457 10.87 -14.86 -3.53
C HIS A 457 9.38 -15.10 -3.30
N SER A 458 8.96 -16.33 -3.50
CA SER A 458 7.60 -16.81 -3.26
C SER A 458 7.60 -18.30 -2.94
N GLN A 459 6.44 -18.85 -2.53
CA GLN A 459 6.25 -20.27 -2.23
C GLN A 459 7.29 -20.83 -1.23
N VAL A 460 7.56 -20.05 -0.19
CA VAL A 460 8.59 -20.36 0.81
C VAL A 460 8.15 -21.53 1.67
N LYS A 461 9.00 -22.56 1.74
CA LYS A 461 8.87 -23.70 2.63
C LYS A 461 9.88 -23.60 3.76
N LEU A 462 9.45 -23.89 4.96
CA LEU A 462 10.22 -23.74 6.18
C LEU A 462 10.18 -25.01 7.01
N THR A 463 11.31 -25.34 7.64
CA THR A 463 11.34 -26.16 8.85
C THR A 463 11.40 -25.26 10.08
N THR A 464 10.52 -25.50 11.04
CA THR A 464 10.49 -24.79 12.33
C THR A 464 11.09 -25.67 13.40
N SER A 465 12.16 -25.19 14.03
CA SER A 465 12.80 -25.85 15.17
C SER A 465 12.57 -25.06 16.45
N ARG A 466 11.93 -25.67 17.45
CA ARG A 466 11.78 -25.06 18.78
C ARG A 466 12.99 -25.42 19.64
N GLN A 467 13.75 -24.41 20.01
CA GLN A 467 14.95 -24.54 20.83
C GLN A 467 14.68 -24.00 22.24
N PRO A 468 14.92 -24.80 23.30
CA PRO A 468 14.62 -24.39 24.68
C PRO A 468 15.55 -23.28 25.20
N GLN A 469 16.77 -23.22 24.66
CA GLN A 469 17.79 -22.26 25.07
C GLN A 469 18.53 -21.70 23.85
N VAL A 470 18.16 -20.48 23.45
CA VAL A 470 18.86 -19.68 22.46
C VAL A 470 19.39 -18.45 23.15
N THR A 471 20.67 -18.13 22.96
CA THR A 471 21.26 -16.90 23.50
C THR A 471 21.18 -15.80 22.43
N LEU A 472 20.43 -14.75 22.74
CA LEU A 472 20.40 -13.51 21.98
C LEU A 472 21.55 -12.61 22.46
N PRO A 473 22.46 -12.17 21.60
CA PRO A 473 23.54 -11.25 21.98
C PRO A 473 22.99 -9.89 22.46
N ALA A 474 23.77 -9.19 23.27
CA ALA A 474 23.54 -7.77 23.53
C ALA A 474 23.46 -6.98 22.22
N GLY A 475 22.58 -5.98 22.15
CA GLY A 475 22.32 -5.22 20.93
C GLY A 475 21.30 -5.84 19.98
N THR A 476 20.86 -7.09 20.19
CA THR A 476 19.70 -7.65 19.46
C THR A 476 18.47 -6.81 19.77
N TYR A 477 17.65 -6.52 18.75
CA TYR A 477 16.38 -5.77 18.93
C TYR A 477 15.19 -6.71 19.09
N LEU A 478 14.37 -6.45 20.08
CA LEU A 478 13.09 -7.15 20.27
C LEU A 478 11.94 -6.27 19.79
N ALA A 479 11.14 -6.84 18.88
CA ALA A 479 9.81 -6.34 18.52
C ALA A 479 8.77 -7.14 19.31
N VAL A 480 8.47 -6.71 20.54
CA VAL A 480 7.48 -7.37 21.41
C VAL A 480 6.08 -7.12 20.85
N LEU A 481 5.34 -8.16 20.41
CA LEU A 481 4.10 -7.98 19.66
C LEU A 481 3.00 -7.26 20.44
N ALA A 482 2.85 -7.53 21.71
CA ALA A 482 1.89 -6.84 22.58
C ALA A 482 2.13 -5.31 22.70
N GLU A 483 3.28 -4.82 22.28
CA GLU A 483 3.66 -3.41 22.34
C GLU A 483 3.57 -2.71 20.97
N GLN A 484 3.33 -3.47 19.88
CA GLN A 484 3.33 -2.91 18.53
C GLN A 484 2.08 -2.08 18.23
N GLY A 485 1.00 -2.28 18.98
CA GLY A 485 -0.26 -1.60 18.70
C GLY A 485 -0.66 -1.72 17.23
N PRO A 486 -0.93 -0.62 16.53
CA PRO A 486 -1.35 -0.66 15.12
C PRO A 486 -0.30 -1.21 14.15
N ALA A 487 0.98 -1.22 14.52
CA ALA A 487 2.05 -1.75 13.67
C ALA A 487 2.18 -3.29 13.74
N ALA A 488 1.41 -3.98 14.58
CA ALA A 488 1.57 -5.42 14.78
C ALA A 488 1.43 -6.24 13.50
N ARG A 489 0.42 -5.95 12.65
CA ARG A 489 0.27 -6.63 11.36
C ARG A 489 1.42 -6.35 10.41
N PHE A 490 1.91 -5.11 10.37
CA PHE A 490 3.06 -4.75 9.55
C PHE A 490 4.32 -5.51 9.98
N VAL A 491 4.58 -5.61 11.29
CA VAL A 491 5.71 -6.35 11.85
C VAL A 491 5.63 -7.83 11.47
N VAL A 492 4.45 -8.46 11.61
CA VAL A 492 4.25 -9.87 11.23
C VAL A 492 4.40 -10.06 9.74
N GLU A 493 3.72 -9.26 8.90
CA GLU A 493 3.80 -9.33 7.43
C GLU A 493 5.24 -9.25 6.94
N THR A 494 6.03 -8.34 7.51
CA THR A 494 7.40 -8.10 7.01
C THR A 494 8.41 -9.10 7.55
N LEU A 495 8.21 -9.66 8.74
CA LEU A 495 9.18 -10.55 9.38
C LEU A 495 8.88 -12.05 9.23
N GLU A 496 7.65 -12.44 8.86
CA GLU A 496 7.32 -13.83 8.55
C GLU A 496 7.69 -14.13 7.08
N PRO A 497 8.68 -15.00 6.81
CA PRO A 497 9.21 -15.18 5.46
C PRO A 497 8.22 -15.77 4.47
N GLN A 498 7.13 -16.39 4.94
CA GLN A 498 6.05 -16.92 4.10
C GLN A 498 5.00 -15.87 3.72
N ALA A 499 5.03 -14.67 4.30
CA ALA A 499 4.09 -13.62 3.95
C ALA A 499 4.35 -13.07 2.55
N THR A 500 3.29 -12.59 1.90
CA THR A 500 3.32 -12.18 0.48
C THR A 500 4.34 -11.08 0.20
N ASP A 501 4.46 -10.11 1.11
CA ASP A 501 5.34 -8.95 0.97
C ASP A 501 6.38 -8.86 2.10
N SER A 502 6.85 -10.03 2.58
CA SER A 502 7.89 -10.08 3.61
C SER A 502 9.22 -9.49 3.13
N TYR A 503 10.06 -9.11 4.05
CA TYR A 503 11.43 -8.68 3.73
C TYR A 503 12.27 -9.84 3.15
N PHE A 504 11.93 -11.10 3.42
CA PHE A 504 12.51 -12.22 2.69
C PHE A 504 12.06 -12.23 1.23
N ALA A 505 10.77 -12.05 0.98
CA ALA A 505 10.24 -11.97 -0.38
C ALA A 505 10.93 -10.86 -1.20
N TRP A 506 11.34 -9.77 -0.56
CA TRP A 506 12.02 -8.61 -1.16
C TRP A 506 13.54 -8.64 -1.03
N ASN A 507 14.16 -9.81 -0.80
CA ASN A 507 15.60 -10.06 -0.81
C ASN A 507 16.43 -9.38 0.30
N TYR A 508 15.83 -8.89 1.38
CA TYR A 508 16.58 -8.25 2.48
C TYR A 508 17.45 -9.23 3.29
N PHE A 509 17.19 -10.53 3.16
CA PHE A 509 17.87 -11.58 3.91
C PHE A 509 18.63 -12.58 3.05
N ASP A 510 18.81 -12.35 1.75
CA ASP A 510 19.35 -13.30 0.79
C ASP A 510 20.77 -13.78 1.11
N ALA A 511 21.57 -12.98 1.83
CA ALA A 511 22.91 -13.37 2.21
C ALA A 511 22.98 -14.72 2.97
N VAL A 512 21.94 -15.06 3.75
CA VAL A 512 21.89 -16.33 4.50
C VAL A 512 21.71 -17.57 3.60
N LEU A 513 21.32 -17.36 2.33
CA LEU A 513 21.15 -18.40 1.34
C LEU A 513 22.41 -18.72 0.56
N GLN A 514 23.41 -17.85 0.62
CA GLN A 514 24.57 -17.85 -0.27
C GLN A 514 25.87 -18.18 0.46
N GLN A 515 25.98 -17.72 1.70
CA GLN A 515 27.22 -17.79 2.44
C GLN A 515 27.33 -19.12 3.21
N LYS A 516 28.25 -19.95 2.77
CA LYS A 516 28.74 -21.15 3.46
C LYS A 516 30.19 -21.37 3.11
N GLU A 517 30.92 -22.07 3.96
CA GLU A 517 32.25 -22.55 3.61
C GLU A 517 32.15 -23.62 2.50
N HIS A 518 33.24 -23.84 1.85
CA HIS A 518 33.37 -24.81 0.78
C HIS A 518 34.40 -25.89 1.16
N TYR A 519 34.20 -27.05 0.58
CA TYR A 519 35.16 -28.17 0.69
C TYR A 519 35.64 -28.59 -0.71
N SER A 520 36.79 -29.26 -0.76
CA SER A 520 37.24 -29.91 -1.98
C SER A 520 36.65 -31.33 -2.03
N ASP A 521 35.87 -31.63 -3.03
CA ASP A 521 35.12 -32.88 -3.15
C ASP A 521 36.00 -34.10 -2.91
N TYR A 522 37.14 -34.20 -3.57
CA TYR A 522 38.06 -35.34 -3.46
C TYR A 522 38.65 -35.56 -2.06
N VAL A 523 38.77 -34.45 -1.26
CA VAL A 523 39.22 -34.55 0.14
C VAL A 523 38.08 -34.91 1.06
N PHE A 524 36.93 -34.31 0.81
CA PHE A 524 35.75 -34.54 1.62
C PHE A 524 35.16 -35.91 1.42
N GLU A 525 35.36 -36.55 0.27
CA GLU A 525 34.93 -37.93 -0.02
C GLU A 525 35.37 -38.92 1.06
N ASP A 526 36.67 -38.89 1.42
CA ASP A 526 37.23 -39.77 2.46
C ASP A 526 36.68 -39.41 3.85
N LEU A 527 36.55 -38.10 4.16
CA LEU A 527 36.00 -37.64 5.42
C LEU A 527 34.51 -38.03 5.56
N ALA A 528 33.74 -37.91 4.48
CA ALA A 528 32.32 -38.27 4.43
C ALA A 528 32.15 -39.79 4.61
N ALA A 529 32.99 -40.60 3.96
CA ALA A 529 32.98 -42.04 4.11
C ALA A 529 33.26 -42.48 5.56
N ASP A 530 34.30 -41.89 6.17
CA ASP A 530 34.66 -42.12 7.57
C ASP A 530 33.56 -41.67 8.54
N PHE A 531 32.95 -40.54 8.28
CA PHE A 531 31.83 -40.00 9.07
C PHE A 531 30.63 -40.96 9.01
N LEU A 532 30.21 -41.39 7.83
CA LEU A 532 29.10 -42.29 7.64
C LEU A 532 29.37 -43.70 8.27
N ALA A 533 30.62 -44.17 8.22
CA ALA A 533 31.00 -45.43 8.89
C ALA A 533 30.85 -45.33 10.42
N LYS A 534 31.15 -44.20 11.01
CA LYS A 534 31.02 -43.93 12.46
C LYS A 534 29.61 -43.54 12.89
N ASN A 535 28.70 -43.23 11.93
CA ASN A 535 27.34 -42.76 12.19
C ASN A 535 26.32 -43.54 11.36
N PRO A 536 26.03 -44.82 11.73
CA PRO A 536 25.13 -45.71 10.93
C PRO A 536 23.71 -45.13 10.73
N ALA A 537 23.22 -44.34 11.70
CA ALA A 537 21.91 -43.69 11.58
C ALA A 537 21.89 -42.65 10.45
N VAL A 538 22.96 -41.87 10.28
CA VAL A 538 23.09 -40.88 9.18
C VAL A 538 23.26 -41.60 7.84
N ARG A 539 23.99 -42.75 7.82
CA ARG A 539 24.08 -43.59 6.64
C ARG A 539 22.71 -44.05 6.18
N GLN A 540 21.90 -44.56 7.10
CA GLN A 540 20.52 -45.02 6.78
C GLN A 540 19.68 -43.85 6.24
N GLN A 541 19.79 -42.67 6.86
CA GLN A 541 19.06 -41.47 6.37
C GLN A 541 19.46 -41.07 4.94
N LEU A 542 20.76 -41.16 4.59
CA LEU A 542 21.22 -40.95 3.22
C LEU A 542 20.63 -41.97 2.25
N ASP A 543 20.61 -43.24 2.63
CA ASP A 543 20.08 -44.33 1.77
C ASP A 543 18.57 -44.20 1.58
N ASP A 544 17.84 -43.77 2.61
CA ASP A 544 16.41 -43.45 2.53
C ASP A 544 16.16 -42.25 1.62
N ALA A 545 16.98 -41.18 1.75
CA ALA A 545 16.90 -39.98 0.91
C ALA A 545 17.18 -40.30 -0.57
N LYS A 546 18.16 -41.13 -0.88
CA LYS A 546 18.46 -41.61 -2.24
C LYS A 546 17.32 -42.44 -2.81
N THR A 547 16.64 -43.22 -1.97
CA THR A 547 15.46 -43.98 -2.38
C THR A 547 14.29 -43.07 -2.74
N ALA A 548 14.11 -42.00 -1.98
CA ALA A 548 13.03 -41.03 -2.20
C ALA A 548 13.30 -40.05 -3.36
N ASP A 549 14.59 -39.73 -3.64
CA ASP A 549 15.00 -38.81 -4.69
C ASP A 549 16.00 -39.44 -5.68
N PRO A 550 15.52 -39.88 -6.87
CA PRO A 550 16.38 -40.42 -7.91
C PRO A 550 17.47 -39.44 -8.42
N ALA A 551 17.25 -38.11 -8.33
CA ALA A 551 18.26 -37.15 -8.74
C ALA A 551 19.42 -37.09 -7.74
N LEU A 552 19.14 -37.18 -6.45
CA LEU A 552 20.14 -37.32 -5.39
C LEU A 552 20.92 -38.64 -5.58
N ALA A 553 20.20 -39.74 -5.85
CA ALA A 553 20.83 -41.07 -6.07
C ALA A 553 21.79 -41.07 -7.27
N ALA A 554 21.53 -40.29 -8.30
CA ALA A 554 22.32 -40.21 -9.53
C ALA A 554 23.51 -39.25 -9.47
N SER A 555 23.65 -38.44 -8.40
CA SER A 555 24.65 -37.38 -8.32
C SER A 555 25.58 -37.52 -7.11
N GLY A 556 26.85 -37.92 -7.37
CA GLY A 556 27.90 -37.94 -6.32
C GLY A 556 28.07 -36.60 -5.58
N PRO A 557 28.21 -35.46 -6.27
CA PRO A 557 28.30 -34.17 -5.61
C PRO A 557 27.08 -33.84 -4.75
N ALA A 558 25.86 -34.18 -5.19
CA ALA A 558 24.67 -33.98 -4.38
C ALA A 558 24.63 -34.85 -3.12
N GLN A 559 25.16 -36.08 -3.20
CA GLN A 559 25.28 -36.95 -2.02
C GLN A 559 26.34 -36.45 -1.05
N LEU A 560 27.48 -35.95 -1.53
CA LEU A 560 28.49 -35.28 -0.67
C LEU A 560 27.95 -34.07 0.02
N GLU A 561 27.22 -33.21 -0.71
CA GLU A 561 26.55 -32.03 -0.14
C GLU A 561 25.51 -32.46 0.92
N TRP A 562 24.73 -33.51 0.66
CA TRP A 562 23.81 -34.05 1.65
C TRP A 562 24.52 -34.52 2.93
N VAL A 563 25.66 -35.24 2.78
CA VAL A 563 26.46 -35.69 3.94
C VAL A 563 27.04 -34.49 4.68
N TYR A 564 27.56 -33.50 3.95
CA TYR A 564 28.07 -32.27 4.56
C TYR A 564 27.00 -31.60 5.44
N GLN A 565 25.80 -31.41 4.92
CA GLN A 565 24.68 -30.78 5.64
C GLN A 565 24.22 -31.58 6.87
N HIS A 566 24.48 -32.90 6.93
CA HIS A 566 24.11 -33.76 8.06
C HIS A 566 25.32 -34.13 8.94
N SER A 567 26.44 -33.41 8.77
CA SER A 567 27.69 -33.62 9.48
C SER A 567 28.00 -32.48 10.46
N PRO A 568 28.96 -32.66 11.38
CA PRO A 568 29.44 -31.60 12.27
C PRO A 568 30.14 -30.43 11.56
N TRP A 569 30.46 -30.56 10.27
CA TRP A 569 31.06 -29.49 9.47
C TRP A 569 30.05 -28.53 8.86
N ALA A 570 28.75 -28.90 8.88
CA ALA A 570 27.70 -28.03 8.39
C ALA A 570 27.62 -26.76 9.23
N GLU A 571 27.51 -25.62 8.54
CA GLU A 571 27.34 -24.35 9.21
C GLU A 571 25.95 -24.20 9.80
N PRO A 572 25.82 -24.00 11.12
CA PRO A 572 24.51 -23.85 11.77
C PRO A 572 23.71 -22.62 11.27
N GLY A 573 24.41 -21.65 10.63
CA GLY A 573 23.83 -20.42 10.11
C GLY A 573 23.33 -20.52 8.66
N TYR A 574 23.74 -21.51 7.91
CA TYR A 574 23.35 -21.66 6.51
C TYR A 574 21.84 -21.90 6.37
N ARG A 575 21.17 -21.11 5.52
CA ARG A 575 19.72 -21.10 5.35
C ARG A 575 18.88 -20.86 6.63
N ARG A 576 19.52 -20.54 7.74
CA ARG A 576 18.83 -20.16 8.96
C ARG A 576 18.31 -18.73 8.82
N TYR A 577 16.98 -18.58 8.91
CA TYR A 577 16.37 -17.26 8.87
C TYR A 577 16.88 -16.40 10.04
N PRO A 578 17.35 -15.17 9.81
CA PRO A 578 18.08 -14.43 10.84
C PRO A 578 17.19 -13.84 11.93
N VAL A 579 15.89 -13.69 11.67
CA VAL A 579 14.93 -13.20 12.65
C VAL A 579 14.37 -14.39 13.43
N LEU A 580 14.56 -14.37 14.76
CA LEU A 580 14.08 -15.44 15.63
C LEU A 580 12.71 -15.09 16.22
N ARG A 581 11.89 -16.11 16.41
CA ARG A 581 10.60 -16.00 17.08
C ARG A 581 10.80 -16.30 18.57
N TRP A 582 10.97 -15.25 19.36
CA TRP A 582 11.24 -15.35 20.78
C TRP A 582 9.99 -15.73 21.57
N LEU A 583 10.09 -16.77 22.40
CA LEU A 583 9.02 -17.33 23.23
C LEU A 583 9.22 -17.08 24.72
N GLY A 584 10.41 -16.58 25.12
CA GLY A 584 10.73 -16.23 26.49
C GLY A 584 9.97 -14.99 26.97
N GLY A 585 9.97 -14.75 28.28
CA GLY A 585 9.36 -13.53 28.84
C GLY A 585 9.95 -12.25 28.26
N LYS A 586 9.20 -11.14 28.50
CA LYS A 586 9.57 -9.79 28.06
C LYS A 586 10.88 -9.31 28.65
#